data_ca347120f62055cf6a010367564a4fa2
#
_entry.id   ca347120f62055cf6a010367564a4fa2
#
_cell.length_a   1.000
_cell.length_b   1.000
_cell.length_c   1.000
_cell.angle_alpha   90.00
_cell.angle_beta   90.00
_cell.angle_gamma   90.00
#
_symmetry.space_group_name_H-M   'P 1'
#
loop_
_entity.id
_entity.type
_entity.pdbx_description
1 polymer ?
#
loop_
_entity_poly.entity_id
_entity_poly.type
_entity_poly.pdbx_seq_one_letter_code
_entity_poly.pdbx_strand_id
1 'polypeptide(L)'
;DKEMLKMRGDILKKKLMVLCAVAIMISTCLTGCKMNSGKIRFGSAGIGGTYQIFGDTFANLISSKSKKYNIEVKTTAGSAANLRLLSKDYIQMAVAQMDLINDAYNRTGIFENDKKYQGYRAVASLYTEACQIVVPADSDIQSMDDLEGKKVCIGEEESGTEQNALQILNAYGLNERLVDTVNLNYTDAAKKLKSGDIDAFFCTAGVQTTVINELSKQCKIRLVSLDQKGVSRLKKSYKFYTEYTIPAGTYVNQTKEIKTVGVKAVLLASDKLSEDTVKDITQILFKNQQQIQYALPVDISLDETTAVDGITIPFHDGAAAYYKQHGITVNTEKGSN
;
A
#
# COMPACT_ATOMS: atom_id res chain seq x y z
N ASP A 1 7.55 35.69 71.83
CA ASP A 1 8.40 35.58 70.66
C ASP A 1 8.64 34.10 70.22
N LYS A 2 8.77 33.15 71.15
CA LYS A 2 9.00 31.72 70.83
C LYS A 2 7.77 31.01 70.23
N GLU A 3 6.54 31.37 70.59
CA GLU A 3 5.32 30.78 70.06
C GLU A 3 5.05 31.20 68.63
N MET A 4 5.35 32.47 68.31
CA MET A 4 5.22 32.97 66.91
C MET A 4 6.20 32.31 65.97
N LEU A 5 7.42 32.01 66.41
CA LEU A 5 8.41 31.26 65.59
C LEU A 5 8.02 29.80 65.36
N LYS A 6 7.41 29.14 66.38
CA LYS A 6 6.90 27.79 66.29
C LYS A 6 5.72 27.69 65.30
N MET A 7 4.77 28.63 65.39
CA MET A 7 3.62 28.70 64.46
C MET A 7 4.06 28.96 63.00
N ARG A 8 5.06 29.83 62.79
CA ARG A 8 5.62 30.05 61.45
C ARG A 8 6.31 28.77 60.86
N GLY A 9 7.00 28.04 61.73
CA GLY A 9 7.64 26.72 61.31
C GLY A 9 6.62 25.70 60.94
N ASP A 10 5.49 25.56 61.62
CA ASP A 10 4.45 24.62 61.36
C ASP A 10 3.65 25.00 60.11
N ILE A 11 3.43 26.28 59.85
CA ILE A 11 2.83 26.75 58.58
C ILE A 11 3.76 26.49 57.40
N LEU A 12 5.06 26.65 57.54
CA LEU A 12 6.04 26.40 56.49
C LEU A 12 6.14 24.91 56.14
N LYS A 13 6.12 24.05 57.19
CA LYS A 13 6.08 22.57 56.98
C LYS A 13 4.80 22.11 56.29
N LYS A 14 3.63 22.64 56.65
CA LYS A 14 2.36 22.34 55.97
C LYS A 14 2.37 22.80 54.52
N LYS A 15 2.88 24.00 54.23
CA LYS A 15 3.03 24.48 52.84
C LYS A 15 3.98 23.61 52.03
N LEU A 16 5.09 23.17 52.65
CA LEU A 16 6.07 22.28 51.97
C LEU A 16 5.47 20.89 51.70
N MET A 17 4.69 20.33 52.64
CA MET A 17 3.99 19.05 52.43
C MET A 17 2.93 19.14 51.33
N VAL A 18 2.19 20.23 51.25
CA VAL A 18 1.22 20.45 50.16
C VAL A 18 1.92 20.62 48.84
N LEU A 19 3.06 21.32 48.79
CA LEU A 19 3.86 21.47 47.55
C LEU A 19 4.43 20.14 47.08
N CYS A 20 4.92 19.30 47.99
CA CYS A 20 5.39 17.93 47.64
C CYS A 20 4.24 17.01 47.19
N ALA A 21 3.06 17.10 47.81
CA ALA A 21 1.89 16.31 47.38
C ALA A 21 1.38 16.73 46.00
N VAL A 22 1.41 18.04 45.68
CA VAL A 22 1.05 18.55 44.34
C VAL A 22 2.11 18.14 43.32
N ALA A 23 3.41 18.15 43.62
CA ALA A 23 4.49 17.70 42.74
C ALA A 23 4.40 16.21 42.46
N ILE A 24 4.01 15.37 43.43
CA ILE A 24 3.78 13.94 43.25
C ILE A 24 2.53 13.69 42.39
N MET A 25 1.44 14.44 42.54
CA MET A 25 0.25 14.36 41.70
C MET A 25 0.53 14.79 40.26
N ILE A 26 1.35 15.79 40.02
CA ILE A 26 1.75 16.21 38.67
C ILE A 26 2.69 15.18 38.04
N SER A 27 3.54 14.52 38.83
CA SER A 27 4.44 13.45 38.33
C SER A 27 3.69 12.18 37.90
N THR A 28 2.52 11.90 38.49
CA THR A 28 1.66 10.76 38.11
C THR A 28 0.79 11.03 36.87
N CYS A 29 0.55 12.32 36.54
CA CYS A 29 -0.17 12.70 35.30
C CYS A 29 0.72 12.73 34.06
N LEU A 30 2.04 12.60 34.19
CA LEU A 30 3.01 12.50 33.08
C LEU A 30 3.34 11.05 32.67
N THR A 31 2.71 10.06 33.31
CA THR A 31 2.63 8.74 32.65
C THR A 31 1.69 8.90 31.50
N GLY A 32 2.30 9.26 30.35
CA GLY A 32 1.62 9.45 29.08
C GLY A 32 0.63 8.35 28.83
N CYS A 33 -0.47 8.69 28.20
CA CYS A 33 -1.40 7.74 27.63
C CYS A 33 -0.60 6.56 27.07
N LYS A 34 -0.60 5.44 27.78
CA LYS A 34 -0.27 4.16 27.16
C LYS A 34 -1.25 4.06 26.00
N MET A 35 -0.81 4.40 24.81
CA MET A 35 -1.49 3.97 23.61
C MET A 35 -1.80 2.50 23.84
N ASN A 36 -3.07 2.17 23.73
CA ASN A 36 -3.59 0.84 23.95
C ASN A 36 -2.68 -0.12 23.18
N SER A 37 -1.80 -0.80 23.92
CA SER A 37 -0.66 -1.55 23.39
C SER A 37 -1.19 -2.63 22.49
N GLY A 38 -1.02 -2.50 21.18
CA GLY A 38 -1.08 -3.62 20.30
C GLY A 38 -2.02 -3.55 19.10
N LYS A 39 -2.93 -2.61 18.98
CA LYS A 39 -3.84 -2.57 17.81
C LYS A 39 -3.26 -1.70 16.70
N ILE A 40 -2.82 -2.34 15.61
CA ILE A 40 -2.32 -1.71 14.39
C ILE A 40 -3.37 -1.84 13.31
N ARG A 41 -3.91 -0.73 12.80
CA ARG A 41 -4.83 -0.75 11.66
C ARG A 41 -4.01 -0.78 10.38
N PHE A 42 -4.31 -1.77 9.54
CA PHE A 42 -3.64 -2.02 8.28
C PHE A 42 -4.58 -1.69 7.11
N GLY A 43 -4.22 -0.72 6.28
CA GLY A 43 -4.94 -0.41 5.05
C GLY A 43 -4.59 -1.40 3.94
N SER A 44 -5.59 -2.12 3.46
CA SER A 44 -5.48 -3.02 2.32
C SER A 44 -5.98 -2.36 1.03
N ALA A 45 -6.88 -3.00 0.32
CA ALA A 45 -7.61 -2.46 -0.82
C ALA A 45 -8.94 -3.21 -1.00
N GLY A 46 -9.60 -3.02 -2.14
CA GLY A 46 -10.84 -3.68 -2.50
C GLY A 46 -10.72 -5.21 -2.50
N ILE A 47 -11.85 -5.87 -2.24
CA ILE A 47 -11.96 -7.34 -2.19
C ILE A 47 -11.62 -7.94 -3.56
N GLY A 48 -10.87 -9.04 -3.55
CA GLY A 48 -10.42 -9.75 -4.76
C GLY A 48 -9.07 -9.28 -5.31
N GLY A 49 -8.49 -8.22 -4.75
CA GLY A 49 -7.14 -7.73 -5.04
C GLY A 49 -6.07 -8.35 -4.13
N THR A 50 -4.83 -8.25 -4.55
CA THR A 50 -3.67 -8.84 -3.84
C THR A 50 -3.42 -8.20 -2.48
N TYR A 51 -3.65 -6.88 -2.31
CA TYR A 51 -3.45 -6.18 -1.04
C TYR A 51 -4.34 -6.72 0.08
N GLN A 52 -5.57 -7.08 -0.26
CA GLN A 52 -6.50 -7.62 0.74
C GLN A 52 -6.02 -8.97 1.25
N ILE A 53 -5.64 -9.89 0.33
CA ILE A 53 -5.16 -11.22 0.69
C ILE A 53 -3.83 -11.13 1.44
N PHE A 54 -2.92 -10.24 1.00
CA PHE A 54 -1.67 -9.98 1.71
C PHE A 54 -1.94 -9.46 3.14
N GLY A 55 -2.82 -8.48 3.29
CA GLY A 55 -3.16 -7.89 4.59
C GLY A 55 -3.70 -8.93 5.58
N ASP A 56 -4.63 -9.78 5.14
CA ASP A 56 -5.21 -10.84 5.96
C ASP A 56 -4.15 -11.90 6.33
N THR A 57 -3.33 -12.33 5.36
CA THR A 57 -2.24 -13.29 5.59
C THR A 57 -1.20 -12.72 6.56
N PHE A 58 -0.81 -11.48 6.36
CA PHE A 58 0.16 -10.78 7.20
C PHE A 58 -0.37 -10.59 8.63
N ALA A 59 -1.62 -10.15 8.79
CA ALA A 59 -2.25 -9.99 10.10
C ALA A 59 -2.30 -11.31 10.87
N ASN A 60 -2.71 -12.39 10.20
CA ASN A 60 -2.73 -13.73 10.77
C ASN A 60 -1.34 -14.22 11.16
N LEU A 61 -0.35 -14.00 10.31
CA LEU A 61 1.05 -14.34 10.60
C LEU A 61 1.55 -13.62 11.84
N ILE A 62 1.44 -12.29 11.89
CA ILE A 62 1.91 -11.48 13.02
C ILE A 62 1.23 -11.95 14.33
N SER A 63 -0.09 -12.13 14.31
CA SER A 63 -0.87 -12.57 15.48
C SER A 63 -0.49 -13.98 15.95
N SER A 64 -0.09 -14.85 15.04
CA SER A 64 0.36 -16.22 15.36
C SER A 64 1.75 -16.25 15.99
N LYS A 65 2.64 -15.35 15.60
CA LYS A 65 4.03 -15.29 16.04
C LYS A 65 4.27 -14.38 17.25
N SER A 66 3.38 -13.41 17.49
CA SER A 66 3.53 -12.47 18.60
C SER A 66 2.19 -12.09 19.23
N LYS A 67 2.10 -12.17 20.56
CA LYS A 67 0.95 -11.68 21.33
C LYS A 67 1.03 -10.18 21.61
N LYS A 68 2.13 -9.53 21.24
CA LYS A 68 2.32 -8.09 21.42
C LYS A 68 1.49 -7.26 20.43
N TYR A 69 1.22 -7.79 19.23
CA TYR A 69 0.64 -7.04 18.12
C TYR A 69 -0.70 -7.65 17.70
N ASN A 70 -1.66 -6.79 17.47
CA ASN A 70 -2.95 -7.13 16.90
C ASN A 70 -3.16 -6.28 15.64
N ILE A 71 -3.07 -6.90 14.46
CA ILE A 71 -3.26 -6.20 13.19
C ILE A 71 -4.73 -6.34 12.77
N GLU A 72 -5.40 -5.20 12.65
CA GLU A 72 -6.76 -5.12 12.13
C GLU A 72 -6.74 -4.63 10.69
N VAL A 73 -7.07 -5.52 9.76
CA VAL A 73 -7.12 -5.17 8.33
C VAL A 73 -8.37 -4.34 8.05
N LYS A 74 -8.18 -3.25 7.32
CA LYS A 74 -9.21 -2.32 6.85
C LYS A 74 -9.27 -2.34 5.34
N THR A 75 -10.42 -2.64 4.79
CA THR A 75 -10.68 -2.47 3.37
C THR A 75 -10.67 -0.99 3.02
N THR A 76 -9.95 -0.62 1.99
CA THR A 76 -9.83 0.75 1.47
C THR A 76 -9.97 0.73 -0.04
N ALA A 77 -9.98 1.89 -0.68
CA ALA A 77 -9.95 1.96 -2.15
C ALA A 77 -8.59 1.56 -2.74
N GLY A 78 -7.50 1.63 -1.96
CA GLY A 78 -6.16 1.25 -2.41
C GLY A 78 -5.11 2.32 -2.14
N SER A 79 -4.14 2.47 -3.06
CA SER A 79 -2.89 3.18 -2.81
C SER A 79 -3.06 4.64 -2.41
N ALA A 80 -3.80 5.46 -3.15
CA ALA A 80 -3.98 6.88 -2.82
C ALA A 80 -4.74 7.07 -1.51
N ALA A 81 -5.81 6.30 -1.31
CA ALA A 81 -6.57 6.30 -0.05
C ALA A 81 -5.68 5.90 1.13
N ASN A 82 -4.85 4.86 0.99
CA ASN A 82 -3.94 4.40 2.04
C ASN A 82 -2.92 5.49 2.45
N LEU A 83 -2.34 6.19 1.48
CA LEU A 83 -1.39 7.28 1.75
C LEU A 83 -2.05 8.44 2.51
N ARG A 84 -3.28 8.81 2.15
CA ARG A 84 -4.06 9.81 2.87
C ARG A 84 -4.41 9.37 4.30
N LEU A 85 -4.80 8.11 4.48
CA LEU A 85 -5.15 7.53 5.79
C LEU A 85 -3.93 7.40 6.71
N LEU A 86 -2.77 6.95 6.18
CA LEU A 86 -1.49 6.92 6.91
C LEU A 86 -1.08 8.31 7.38
N SER A 87 -1.10 9.29 6.48
CA SER A 87 -0.72 10.66 6.80
C SER A 87 -1.61 11.32 7.86
N LYS A 88 -2.86 10.87 7.98
CA LYS A 88 -3.83 11.33 9.00
C LYS A 88 -3.84 10.45 10.26
N ASP A 89 -2.99 9.41 10.32
CA ASP A 89 -2.93 8.43 11.42
C ASP A 89 -4.24 7.63 11.65
N TYR A 90 -5.07 7.53 10.62
CA TYR A 90 -6.25 6.66 10.69
C TYR A 90 -5.88 5.18 10.58
N ILE A 91 -4.78 4.87 9.90
CA ILE A 91 -4.15 3.56 9.83
C ILE A 91 -2.66 3.70 10.15
N GLN A 92 -2.02 2.63 10.61
CA GLN A 92 -0.62 2.66 11.03
C GLN A 92 0.29 1.87 10.10
N MET A 93 -0.26 0.97 9.30
CA MET A 93 0.46 0.25 8.24
C MET A 93 -0.42 0.14 7.01
N ALA A 94 0.18 0.00 5.84
CA ALA A 94 -0.55 -0.22 4.59
C ALA A 94 0.36 -0.76 3.49
N VAL A 95 -0.24 -1.24 2.40
CA VAL A 95 0.45 -1.42 1.10
C VAL A 95 0.02 -0.30 0.16
N ALA A 96 0.98 0.24 -0.59
CA ALA A 96 0.73 1.20 -1.66
C ALA A 96 1.74 1.04 -2.79
N GLN A 97 1.41 1.55 -3.97
CA GLN A 97 2.29 1.56 -5.14
C GLN A 97 3.39 2.62 -5.00
N MET A 98 4.59 2.30 -5.46
CA MET A 98 5.77 3.17 -5.30
C MET A 98 5.66 4.50 -6.05
N ASP A 99 5.01 4.53 -7.19
CA ASP A 99 4.73 5.74 -7.95
C ASP A 99 3.89 6.73 -7.14
N LEU A 100 2.76 6.27 -6.59
CA LEU A 100 1.89 7.10 -5.75
C LEU A 100 2.52 7.46 -4.40
N ILE A 101 3.33 6.57 -3.82
CA ILE A 101 4.12 6.87 -2.62
C ILE A 101 5.05 8.05 -2.90
N ASN A 102 5.78 8.01 -4.03
CA ASN A 102 6.68 9.09 -4.43
C ASN A 102 5.93 10.39 -4.66
N ASP A 103 4.81 10.33 -5.38
CA ASP A 103 4.01 11.51 -5.70
C ASP A 103 3.42 12.16 -4.44
N ALA A 104 2.85 11.37 -3.54
CA ALA A 104 2.30 11.87 -2.29
C ALA A 104 3.37 12.47 -1.37
N TYR A 105 4.54 11.83 -1.29
CA TYR A 105 5.64 12.26 -0.45
C TYR A 105 6.27 13.57 -0.96
N ASN A 106 6.39 13.72 -2.28
CA ASN A 106 7.01 14.87 -2.93
C ASN A 106 6.01 15.93 -3.39
N ARG A 107 4.71 15.68 -3.26
CA ARG A 107 3.64 16.57 -3.70
C ARG A 107 3.67 16.79 -5.22
N THR A 108 3.65 15.70 -5.96
CA THR A 108 3.59 15.67 -7.43
C THR A 108 2.39 14.86 -7.91
N GLY A 109 2.16 14.78 -9.22
CA GLY A 109 1.06 14.03 -9.80
C GLY A 109 -0.30 14.43 -9.25
N ILE A 110 -1.13 13.46 -8.89
CA ILE A 110 -2.47 13.74 -8.32
C ILE A 110 -2.45 14.47 -6.97
N PHE A 111 -1.29 14.56 -6.32
CA PHE A 111 -1.11 15.24 -5.04
C PHE A 111 -0.50 16.64 -5.18
N GLU A 112 -0.32 17.17 -6.39
CA GLU A 112 0.33 18.46 -6.65
C GLU A 112 -0.34 19.61 -5.92
N ASN A 113 -1.66 19.64 -5.90
CA ASN A 113 -2.46 20.68 -5.24
C ASN A 113 -2.80 20.37 -3.78
N ASP A 114 -2.43 19.20 -3.30
CA ASP A 114 -2.64 18.78 -1.93
C ASP A 114 -1.48 19.26 -1.02
N LYS A 115 -1.69 19.18 0.28
CA LYS A 115 -0.57 19.22 1.23
C LYS A 115 0.27 17.96 1.10
N LYS A 116 1.56 18.02 1.46
CA LYS A 116 2.41 16.83 1.52
C LYS A 116 1.79 15.76 2.40
N TYR A 117 1.62 14.56 1.87
CA TYR A 117 1.25 13.39 2.65
C TYR A 117 2.52 12.70 3.15
N GLN A 118 2.83 12.94 4.40
CA GLN A 118 3.99 12.42 5.12
C GLN A 118 3.53 11.79 6.45
N GLY A 119 4.46 11.33 7.27
CA GLY A 119 4.14 10.66 8.53
C GLY A 119 4.16 9.14 8.41
N TYR A 120 4.68 8.63 7.30
CA TYR A 120 4.91 7.20 7.04
C TYR A 120 6.26 6.99 6.37
N ARG A 121 6.77 5.78 6.46
CA ARG A 121 8.07 5.36 5.93
C ARG A 121 7.98 3.96 5.33
N ALA A 122 8.93 3.62 4.47
CA ALA A 122 8.99 2.31 3.86
C ALA A 122 9.44 1.24 4.84
N VAL A 123 8.88 0.04 4.68
CA VAL A 123 9.32 -1.17 5.38
C VAL A 123 9.95 -2.15 4.40
N ALA A 124 9.25 -2.47 3.32
CA ALA A 124 9.73 -3.43 2.32
C ALA A 124 9.02 -3.24 0.97
N SER A 125 9.72 -3.40 -0.14
CA SER A 125 9.12 -3.73 -1.43
C SER A 125 8.68 -5.19 -1.39
N LEU A 126 7.42 -5.45 -1.80
CA LEU A 126 6.81 -6.77 -1.67
C LEU A 126 6.86 -7.55 -2.99
N TYR A 127 6.36 -6.99 -4.05
CA TYR A 127 6.26 -7.59 -5.38
C TYR A 127 5.97 -6.53 -6.44
N THR A 128 6.02 -6.96 -7.71
CA THR A 128 5.59 -6.11 -8.83
C THR A 128 4.14 -6.42 -9.19
N GLU A 129 3.33 -5.37 -9.28
CA GLU A 129 1.94 -5.42 -9.73
C GLU A 129 1.89 -5.20 -11.24
N ALA A 130 1.36 -6.16 -11.99
CA ALA A 130 1.15 -6.02 -13.42
C ALA A 130 -0.12 -5.22 -13.72
N CYS A 131 -0.04 -4.27 -14.65
CA CYS A 131 -1.20 -3.59 -15.19
C CYS A 131 -1.89 -4.53 -16.19
N GLN A 132 -3.04 -5.08 -15.83
CA GLN A 132 -3.79 -6.06 -16.60
C GLN A 132 -5.04 -5.41 -17.18
N ILE A 133 -5.25 -5.55 -18.49
CA ILE A 133 -6.43 -5.00 -19.18
C ILE A 133 -7.24 -6.19 -19.67
N VAL A 134 -8.42 -6.37 -19.10
CA VAL A 134 -9.26 -7.54 -19.29
C VAL A 134 -10.45 -7.20 -20.17
N VAL A 135 -10.67 -8.01 -21.20
CA VAL A 135 -11.80 -7.90 -22.14
C VAL A 135 -12.46 -9.26 -22.35
N PRO A 136 -13.72 -9.33 -22.81
CA PRO A 136 -14.29 -10.58 -23.31
C PRO A 136 -13.46 -11.14 -24.45
N ALA A 137 -13.29 -12.44 -24.54
CA ALA A 137 -12.43 -13.08 -25.55
C ALA A 137 -12.92 -12.89 -26.99
N ASP A 138 -14.22 -12.72 -27.17
CA ASP A 138 -14.90 -12.46 -28.46
C ASP A 138 -15.07 -10.97 -28.77
N SER A 139 -14.57 -10.09 -27.91
CA SER A 139 -14.57 -8.63 -28.14
C SER A 139 -13.72 -8.24 -29.36
N ASP A 140 -14.10 -7.17 -30.03
CA ASP A 140 -13.35 -6.51 -31.09
C ASP A 140 -12.10 -5.76 -30.59
N ILE A 141 -11.96 -5.56 -29.27
CA ILE A 141 -10.81 -4.89 -28.65
C ILE A 141 -9.57 -5.80 -28.71
N GLN A 142 -8.68 -5.57 -29.67
CA GLN A 142 -7.42 -6.34 -29.85
C GLN A 142 -6.19 -5.59 -29.34
N SER A 143 -6.25 -4.27 -29.27
CA SER A 143 -5.19 -3.35 -28.89
C SER A 143 -5.73 -2.22 -28.02
N MET A 144 -4.85 -1.36 -27.51
CA MET A 144 -5.24 -0.19 -26.75
C MET A 144 -6.06 0.82 -27.57
N ASP A 145 -5.75 0.96 -28.85
CA ASP A 145 -6.45 1.91 -29.75
C ASP A 145 -7.93 1.55 -29.89
N ASP A 146 -8.28 0.28 -29.77
CA ASP A 146 -9.68 -0.20 -29.87
C ASP A 146 -10.54 0.15 -28.63
N LEU A 147 -9.94 0.76 -27.60
CA LEU A 147 -10.68 1.26 -26.43
C LEU A 147 -11.39 2.59 -26.72
N GLU A 148 -11.11 3.24 -27.86
CA GLU A 148 -11.86 4.45 -28.24
C GLU A 148 -13.35 4.13 -28.40
N GLY A 149 -14.20 4.95 -27.77
CA GLY A 149 -15.66 4.79 -27.75
C GLY A 149 -16.17 3.66 -26.85
N LYS A 150 -15.29 2.93 -26.16
CA LYS A 150 -15.67 1.82 -25.27
C LYS A 150 -15.90 2.32 -23.83
N LYS A 151 -16.71 1.54 -23.10
CA LYS A 151 -16.95 1.74 -21.68
C LYS A 151 -15.97 0.93 -20.87
N VAL A 152 -15.05 1.61 -20.19
CA VAL A 152 -13.88 1.00 -19.52
C VAL A 152 -13.88 1.30 -18.03
N CYS A 153 -13.85 0.25 -17.22
CA CYS A 153 -13.60 0.44 -15.79
C CYS A 153 -12.10 0.66 -15.55
N ILE A 154 -11.77 1.79 -14.96
CA ILE A 154 -10.40 2.21 -14.67
C ILE A 154 -9.94 1.88 -13.24
N GLY A 155 -10.73 1.16 -12.46
CA GLY A 155 -10.47 0.86 -11.06
C GLY A 155 -11.35 1.68 -10.13
N GLU A 156 -11.20 1.46 -8.84
CA GLU A 156 -11.91 2.21 -7.80
C GLU A 156 -11.32 3.61 -7.66
N GLU A 157 -12.15 4.61 -7.38
CA GLU A 157 -11.68 5.97 -7.11
C GLU A 157 -10.65 5.98 -5.96
N GLU A 158 -9.59 6.74 -6.08
CA GLU A 158 -8.43 6.77 -5.16
C GLU A 158 -7.61 5.46 -5.13
N SER A 159 -7.78 4.55 -6.09
CA SER A 159 -6.94 3.37 -6.23
C SER A 159 -5.67 3.67 -7.04
N GLY A 160 -4.66 2.79 -6.88
CA GLY A 160 -3.50 2.80 -7.77
C GLY A 160 -3.85 2.37 -9.19
N THR A 161 -4.82 1.47 -9.34
CA THR A 161 -5.32 1.03 -10.65
C THR A 161 -5.91 2.18 -11.45
N GLU A 162 -6.69 3.05 -10.82
CA GLU A 162 -7.24 4.25 -11.49
C GLU A 162 -6.12 5.11 -12.08
N GLN A 163 -5.08 5.40 -11.30
CA GLN A 163 -3.96 6.21 -11.78
C GLN A 163 -3.18 5.53 -12.89
N ASN A 164 -2.91 4.25 -12.75
CA ASN A 164 -2.21 3.49 -13.80
C ASN A 164 -3.05 3.42 -15.09
N ALA A 165 -4.36 3.21 -14.99
CA ALA A 165 -5.26 3.20 -16.14
C ALA A 165 -5.26 4.54 -16.89
N LEU A 166 -5.42 5.66 -16.17
CA LEU A 166 -5.38 7.01 -16.75
C LEU A 166 -4.02 7.31 -17.40
N GLN A 167 -2.92 6.94 -16.78
CA GLN A 167 -1.58 7.12 -17.32
C GLN A 167 -1.34 6.28 -18.58
N ILE A 168 -1.80 5.02 -18.58
CA ILE A 168 -1.70 4.12 -19.74
C ILE A 168 -2.58 4.67 -20.88
N LEU A 169 -3.84 4.98 -20.63
CA LEU A 169 -4.72 5.57 -21.64
C LEU A 169 -4.10 6.83 -22.25
N ASN A 170 -3.59 7.74 -21.43
CA ASN A 170 -2.93 8.95 -21.89
C ASN A 170 -1.68 8.68 -22.75
N ALA A 171 -0.89 7.65 -22.42
CA ALA A 171 0.27 7.24 -23.22
C ALA A 171 -0.13 6.76 -24.63
N TYR A 172 -1.36 6.30 -24.82
CA TYR A 172 -1.93 5.94 -26.12
C TYR A 172 -2.74 7.08 -26.76
N GLY A 173 -2.78 8.27 -26.14
CA GLY A 173 -3.55 9.40 -26.64
C GLY A 173 -5.05 9.30 -26.38
N LEU A 174 -5.45 8.33 -25.59
CA LEU A 174 -6.82 8.14 -25.11
C LEU A 174 -7.04 8.99 -23.85
N ASN A 175 -8.21 9.61 -23.76
CA ASN A 175 -8.62 10.39 -22.60
C ASN A 175 -10.11 10.21 -22.33
N GLU A 176 -10.64 10.79 -21.27
CA GLU A 176 -12.04 10.68 -20.87
C GLU A 176 -13.06 11.20 -21.90
N ARG A 177 -12.63 11.91 -22.95
CA ARG A 177 -13.50 12.31 -24.06
C ARG A 177 -13.60 11.22 -25.13
N LEU A 178 -12.62 10.36 -25.20
CA LEU A 178 -12.51 9.27 -26.17
C LEU A 178 -12.92 7.92 -25.60
N VAL A 179 -12.86 7.76 -24.27
CA VAL A 179 -13.18 6.53 -23.55
C VAL A 179 -14.21 6.87 -22.47
N ASP A 180 -15.32 6.12 -22.41
CA ASP A 180 -16.31 6.23 -21.32
C ASP A 180 -15.78 5.53 -20.08
N THR A 181 -15.13 6.27 -19.17
CA THR A 181 -14.50 5.72 -17.98
C THR A 181 -15.50 5.60 -16.83
N VAL A 182 -15.41 4.48 -16.08
CA VAL A 182 -16.20 4.25 -14.87
C VAL A 182 -15.31 3.73 -13.74
N ASN A 183 -15.62 4.13 -12.50
CA ASN A 183 -14.92 3.67 -11.31
C ASN A 183 -15.70 2.55 -10.62
N LEU A 184 -15.10 1.36 -10.51
CA LEU A 184 -15.65 0.20 -9.81
C LEU A 184 -14.53 -0.56 -9.11
N ASN A 185 -14.87 -1.23 -8.01
CA ASN A 185 -13.98 -2.24 -7.44
C ASN A 185 -13.86 -3.46 -8.36
N TYR A 186 -12.84 -4.27 -8.15
CA TYR A 186 -12.55 -5.42 -9.03
C TYR A 186 -13.70 -6.43 -9.14
N THR A 187 -14.39 -6.70 -8.03
CA THR A 187 -15.50 -7.66 -8.02
C THR A 187 -16.68 -7.18 -8.88
N ASP A 188 -17.03 -5.90 -8.77
CA ASP A 188 -18.12 -5.33 -9.55
C ASP A 188 -17.71 -5.12 -11.02
N ALA A 189 -16.45 -4.77 -11.30
CA ALA A 189 -15.92 -4.70 -12.65
C ALA A 189 -16.01 -6.07 -13.34
N ALA A 190 -15.59 -7.15 -12.67
CA ALA A 190 -15.69 -8.51 -13.22
C ALA A 190 -17.14 -8.93 -13.51
N LYS A 191 -18.08 -8.63 -12.61
CA LYS A 191 -19.53 -8.87 -12.83
C LYS A 191 -20.04 -8.11 -14.04
N LYS A 192 -19.71 -6.81 -14.15
CA LYS A 192 -20.17 -5.96 -15.24
C LYS A 192 -19.54 -6.31 -16.58
N LEU A 193 -18.27 -6.75 -16.61
CA LEU A 193 -17.69 -7.31 -17.82
C LEU A 193 -18.45 -8.58 -18.28
N LYS A 194 -18.73 -9.47 -17.35
CA LYS A 194 -19.48 -10.71 -17.64
C LYS A 194 -20.91 -10.46 -18.12
N SER A 195 -21.60 -9.40 -17.63
CA SER A 195 -22.94 -9.02 -18.07
C SER A 195 -22.95 -8.20 -19.37
N GLY A 196 -21.79 -7.69 -19.82
CA GLY A 196 -21.70 -6.80 -20.98
C GLY A 196 -22.04 -5.34 -20.68
N ASP A 197 -22.07 -4.95 -19.40
CA ASP A 197 -22.32 -3.57 -18.98
C ASP A 197 -21.08 -2.66 -19.12
N ILE A 198 -19.90 -3.26 -19.25
CA ILE A 198 -18.61 -2.62 -19.60
C ILE A 198 -17.88 -3.48 -20.62
N ASP A 199 -17.03 -2.86 -21.43
CA ASP A 199 -16.28 -3.51 -22.52
C ASP A 199 -14.89 -3.99 -22.05
N ALA A 200 -14.31 -3.32 -21.07
CA ALA A 200 -13.00 -3.63 -20.50
C ALA A 200 -12.88 -3.20 -19.04
N PHE A 201 -11.93 -3.79 -18.31
CA PHE A 201 -11.50 -3.23 -17.04
C PHE A 201 -10.00 -3.36 -16.85
N PHE A 202 -9.43 -2.36 -16.14
CA PHE A 202 -8.06 -2.38 -15.66
C PHE A 202 -7.98 -3.03 -14.28
N CYS A 203 -6.90 -3.79 -14.07
CA CYS A 203 -6.56 -4.40 -12.80
C CYS A 203 -5.05 -4.35 -12.61
N THR A 204 -4.55 -3.47 -11.75
CA THR A 204 -3.14 -3.44 -11.37
C THR A 204 -2.96 -4.21 -10.07
N ALA A 205 -2.40 -5.40 -10.17
CA ALA A 205 -2.25 -6.32 -9.05
C ALA A 205 -1.19 -7.39 -9.34
N GLY A 206 -0.82 -8.17 -8.35
CA GLY A 206 0.01 -9.36 -8.55
C GLY A 206 -0.64 -10.33 -9.54
N VAL A 207 0.18 -10.95 -10.37
CA VAL A 207 -0.28 -11.90 -11.40
C VAL A 207 -0.88 -13.14 -10.72
N GLN A 208 -1.86 -13.76 -11.36
CA GLN A 208 -2.83 -14.73 -10.83
C GLN A 208 -3.82 -14.10 -9.84
N THR A 209 -4.11 -12.81 -10.03
CA THR A 209 -5.10 -12.08 -9.24
C THR A 209 -6.41 -12.86 -9.13
N THR A 210 -6.91 -13.03 -7.93
CA THR A 210 -8.09 -13.87 -7.65
C THR A 210 -9.30 -13.48 -8.51
N VAL A 211 -9.58 -12.19 -8.65
CA VAL A 211 -10.73 -11.72 -9.43
C VAL A 211 -10.65 -12.15 -10.91
N ILE A 212 -9.48 -12.01 -11.54
CA ILE A 212 -9.29 -12.40 -12.94
C ILE A 212 -9.31 -13.93 -13.06
N ASN A 213 -8.68 -14.64 -12.12
CA ASN A 213 -8.66 -16.09 -12.10
C ASN A 213 -10.08 -16.67 -11.99
N GLU A 214 -10.89 -16.18 -11.08
CA GLU A 214 -12.27 -16.62 -10.92
C GLU A 214 -13.16 -16.22 -12.12
N LEU A 215 -12.95 -15.02 -12.69
CA LEU A 215 -13.67 -14.61 -13.90
C LEU A 215 -13.34 -15.50 -15.09
N SER A 216 -12.07 -15.86 -15.29
CA SER A 216 -11.60 -16.72 -16.40
C SER A 216 -12.18 -18.14 -16.36
N LYS A 217 -12.58 -18.61 -15.20
CA LYS A 217 -13.30 -19.90 -15.02
C LYS A 217 -14.78 -19.78 -15.37
N GLN A 218 -15.37 -18.60 -15.26
CA GLN A 218 -16.80 -18.36 -15.45
C GLN A 218 -17.16 -17.92 -16.88
N CYS A 219 -16.27 -17.22 -17.56
CA CYS A 219 -16.44 -16.79 -18.95
C CYS A 219 -15.09 -16.69 -19.66
N LYS A 220 -15.12 -16.70 -20.98
CA LYS A 220 -13.90 -16.56 -21.78
C LYS A 220 -13.46 -15.10 -21.78
N ILE A 221 -12.28 -14.86 -21.30
CA ILE A 221 -11.65 -13.53 -21.27
C ILE A 221 -10.34 -13.54 -22.07
N ARG A 222 -9.87 -12.36 -22.41
CA ARG A 222 -8.55 -12.10 -22.98
C ARG A 222 -7.91 -10.90 -22.27
N LEU A 223 -6.59 -10.94 -22.14
CA LEU A 223 -5.79 -9.79 -21.72
C LEU A 223 -5.28 -9.05 -22.96
N VAL A 224 -5.31 -7.73 -22.92
CA VAL A 224 -4.76 -6.87 -23.99
C VAL A 224 -3.30 -6.58 -23.67
N SER A 225 -2.40 -6.84 -24.64
CA SER A 225 -0.99 -6.48 -24.53
C SER A 225 -0.76 -5.01 -24.84
N LEU A 226 0.21 -4.41 -24.15
CA LEU A 226 0.76 -3.12 -24.51
C LEU A 226 1.85 -3.29 -25.58
N ASP A 227 1.81 -2.47 -26.62
CA ASP A 227 2.87 -2.44 -27.62
C ASP A 227 4.10 -1.67 -27.14
N GLN A 228 5.26 -1.94 -27.76
CA GLN A 228 6.54 -1.35 -27.36
C GLN A 228 6.56 0.18 -27.46
N LYS A 229 5.80 0.78 -28.38
CA LYS A 229 5.74 2.22 -28.57
C LYS A 229 5.00 2.88 -27.41
N GLY A 230 3.85 2.30 -27.00
CA GLY A 230 3.08 2.75 -25.84
C GLY A 230 3.87 2.60 -24.54
N VAL A 231 4.51 1.43 -24.33
CA VAL A 231 5.38 1.18 -23.17
C VAL A 231 6.53 2.20 -23.11
N SER A 232 7.18 2.49 -24.24
CA SER A 232 8.28 3.47 -24.27
C SER A 232 7.81 4.89 -23.92
N ARG A 233 6.64 5.31 -24.41
CA ARG A 233 6.03 6.61 -24.07
C ARG A 233 5.69 6.67 -22.57
N LEU A 234 5.06 5.62 -22.05
CA LEU A 234 4.69 5.52 -20.63
C LEU A 234 5.91 5.62 -19.72
N LYS A 235 6.96 4.84 -19.98
CA LYS A 235 8.22 4.85 -19.19
C LYS A 235 8.99 6.17 -19.30
N LYS A 236 8.85 6.89 -20.40
CA LYS A 236 9.45 8.24 -20.55
C LYS A 236 8.77 9.26 -19.64
N SER A 237 7.44 9.18 -19.50
CA SER A 237 6.64 10.10 -18.68
C SER A 237 6.61 9.69 -17.20
N TYR A 238 6.63 8.39 -16.91
CA TYR A 238 6.44 7.83 -15.57
C TYR A 238 7.54 6.81 -15.28
N LYS A 239 8.53 7.20 -14.49
CA LYS A 239 9.79 6.45 -14.28
C LYS A 239 9.64 5.18 -13.43
N PHE A 240 8.52 5.00 -12.74
CA PHE A 240 8.29 3.85 -11.86
C PHE A 240 7.80 2.61 -12.58
N TYR A 241 7.39 2.73 -13.85
CA TYR A 241 7.00 1.56 -14.62
C TYR A 241 8.20 0.75 -15.08
N THR A 242 8.09 -0.57 -14.89
CA THR A 242 8.99 -1.57 -15.46
C THR A 242 8.23 -2.40 -16.49
N GLU A 243 8.92 -2.89 -17.51
CA GLU A 243 8.34 -3.85 -18.44
C GLU A 243 8.04 -5.15 -17.70
N TYR A 244 6.86 -5.69 -17.94
CA TYR A 244 6.42 -6.92 -17.33
C TYR A 244 5.81 -7.85 -18.38
N THR A 245 6.10 -9.15 -18.27
CA THR A 245 5.49 -10.18 -19.12
C THR A 245 4.69 -11.13 -18.26
N ILE A 246 3.38 -11.22 -18.51
CA ILE A 246 2.51 -12.20 -17.86
C ILE A 246 2.67 -13.50 -18.65
N PRO A 247 3.15 -14.60 -18.05
CA PRO A 247 3.39 -15.86 -18.74
C PRO A 247 2.12 -16.44 -19.37
N ALA A 248 2.26 -17.16 -20.48
CA ALA A 248 1.18 -17.97 -21.02
C ALA A 248 0.72 -19.00 -19.98
N GLY A 249 -0.58 -19.30 -19.96
CA GLY A 249 -1.15 -20.24 -18.99
C GLY A 249 -1.39 -19.69 -17.59
N THR A 250 -1.16 -18.39 -17.36
CA THR A 250 -1.45 -17.74 -16.08
C THR A 250 -2.93 -17.79 -15.73
N TYR A 251 -3.80 -17.57 -16.71
CA TYR A 251 -5.25 -17.67 -16.56
C TYR A 251 -5.84 -18.72 -17.49
N VAL A 252 -7.06 -19.19 -17.19
CA VAL A 252 -7.75 -20.19 -18.02
C VAL A 252 -7.88 -19.68 -19.47
N ASN A 253 -7.50 -20.52 -20.43
CA ASN A 253 -7.50 -20.23 -21.87
C ASN A 253 -6.54 -19.12 -22.35
N GLN A 254 -5.70 -18.58 -21.51
CA GLN A 254 -4.63 -17.65 -21.91
C GLN A 254 -3.45 -18.45 -22.50
N THR A 255 -3.40 -18.59 -23.81
CA THR A 255 -2.39 -19.41 -24.52
C THR A 255 -1.13 -18.66 -24.91
N LYS A 256 -1.11 -17.33 -24.80
CA LYS A 256 0.00 -16.46 -25.18
C LYS A 256 0.48 -15.65 -23.98
N GLU A 257 1.77 -15.30 -23.99
CA GLU A 257 2.28 -14.29 -23.08
C GLU A 257 1.65 -12.93 -23.35
N ILE A 258 1.52 -12.11 -22.30
CA ILE A 258 0.99 -10.75 -22.41
C ILE A 258 2.06 -9.78 -21.96
N LYS A 259 2.43 -8.87 -22.85
CA LYS A 259 3.38 -7.77 -22.56
C LYS A 259 2.63 -6.61 -21.95
N THR A 260 3.11 -6.13 -20.83
CA THR A 260 2.54 -5.02 -20.09
C THR A 260 3.62 -4.28 -19.30
N VAL A 261 3.20 -3.45 -18.39
CA VAL A 261 4.08 -2.78 -17.42
C VAL A 261 3.66 -3.12 -16.01
N GLY A 262 4.57 -2.91 -15.07
CA GLY A 262 4.29 -3.12 -13.66
C GLY A 262 4.87 -2.02 -12.79
N VAL A 263 4.33 -1.90 -11.59
CA VAL A 263 4.79 -1.01 -10.51
C VAL A 263 5.04 -1.82 -9.25
N LYS A 264 5.93 -1.34 -8.37
CA LYS A 264 6.20 -2.04 -7.11
C LYS A 264 5.14 -1.75 -6.06
N ALA A 265 4.66 -2.80 -5.38
CA ALA A 265 3.89 -2.72 -4.15
C ALA A 265 4.85 -2.63 -2.95
N VAL A 266 4.63 -1.67 -2.06
CA VAL A 266 5.50 -1.39 -0.92
C VAL A 266 4.71 -1.40 0.38
N LEU A 267 5.22 -2.13 1.37
CA LEU A 267 4.73 -2.09 2.74
C LEU A 267 5.22 -0.82 3.42
N LEU A 268 4.30 -0.07 3.99
CA LEU A 268 4.52 1.18 4.70
C LEU A 268 4.16 1.05 6.17
N ALA A 269 4.83 1.81 7.01
CA ALA A 269 4.52 1.97 8.42
C ALA A 269 4.49 3.46 8.80
N SER A 270 3.56 3.84 9.68
CA SER A 270 3.53 5.17 10.31
C SER A 270 4.82 5.40 11.10
N ASP A 271 5.41 6.59 10.98
CA ASP A 271 6.58 7.00 11.75
C ASP A 271 6.30 7.17 13.26
N LYS A 272 5.04 7.03 13.67
CA LYS A 272 4.62 6.96 15.08
C LYS A 272 4.72 5.56 15.69
N LEU A 273 4.87 4.52 14.88
CA LEU A 273 5.18 3.19 15.41
C LEU A 273 6.61 3.20 15.95
N SER A 274 6.84 2.52 17.07
CA SER A 274 8.17 2.48 17.66
C SER A 274 9.13 1.67 16.77
N GLU A 275 10.43 2.00 16.84
CA GLU A 275 11.49 1.26 16.18
C GLU A 275 11.40 -0.24 16.47
N ASP A 276 11.26 -0.61 17.74
CA ASP A 276 11.14 -2.02 18.17
C ASP A 276 9.93 -2.72 17.52
N THR A 277 8.79 -2.02 17.43
CA THR A 277 7.58 -2.59 16.83
C THR A 277 7.80 -2.91 15.36
N VAL A 278 8.30 -1.96 14.60
CA VAL A 278 8.51 -2.16 13.15
C VAL A 278 9.64 -3.13 12.89
N LYS A 279 10.69 -3.13 13.69
CA LYS A 279 11.79 -4.12 13.62
C LYS A 279 11.29 -5.54 13.86
N ASP A 280 10.51 -5.76 14.93
CA ASP A 280 9.93 -7.07 15.23
C ASP A 280 9.02 -7.55 14.10
N ILE A 281 8.15 -6.67 13.57
CA ILE A 281 7.24 -6.98 12.46
C ILE A 281 8.02 -7.32 11.19
N THR A 282 9.05 -6.54 10.85
CA THR A 282 9.92 -6.80 9.69
C THR A 282 10.64 -8.15 9.82
N GLN A 283 11.12 -8.45 11.00
CA GLN A 283 11.73 -9.75 11.30
C GLN A 283 10.75 -10.92 11.17
N ILE A 284 9.51 -10.76 11.65
CA ILE A 284 8.48 -11.81 11.51
C ILE A 284 8.15 -12.02 10.03
N LEU A 285 8.01 -10.94 9.26
CA LEU A 285 7.76 -10.99 7.83
C LEU A 285 8.80 -11.85 7.10
N PHE A 286 10.08 -11.51 7.22
CA PHE A 286 11.14 -12.20 6.47
C PHE A 286 11.47 -13.59 7.00
N LYS A 287 11.43 -13.81 8.30
CA LYS A 287 11.62 -15.18 8.86
C LYS A 287 10.52 -16.16 8.43
N ASN A 288 9.38 -15.66 7.98
CA ASN A 288 8.24 -16.47 7.56
C ASN A 288 7.81 -16.17 6.11
N GLN A 289 8.72 -15.65 5.29
CA GLN A 289 8.44 -15.25 3.90
C GLN A 289 7.78 -16.37 3.08
N GLN A 290 8.25 -17.61 3.23
CA GLN A 290 7.66 -18.76 2.53
C GLN A 290 6.20 -18.99 2.91
N GLN A 291 5.83 -18.78 4.18
CA GLN A 291 4.44 -18.92 4.61
C GLN A 291 3.53 -17.88 3.94
N ILE A 292 4.02 -16.65 3.75
CA ILE A 292 3.29 -15.62 3.00
C ILE A 292 3.23 -15.99 1.52
N GLN A 293 4.34 -16.39 0.92
CA GLN A 293 4.39 -16.77 -0.50
C GLN A 293 3.42 -17.92 -0.83
N TYR A 294 3.33 -18.95 0.02
CA TYR A 294 2.39 -20.06 -0.19
C TYR A 294 0.92 -19.69 0.03
N ALA A 295 0.64 -18.69 0.87
CA ALA A 295 -0.72 -18.27 1.16
C ALA A 295 -1.30 -17.33 0.10
N LEU A 296 -0.44 -16.72 -0.71
CA LEU A 296 -0.86 -15.79 -1.76
C LEU A 296 -1.00 -16.53 -3.09
N PRO A 297 -2.09 -16.29 -3.83
CA PRO A 297 -2.29 -16.92 -5.16
C PRO A 297 -1.40 -16.31 -6.25
N VAL A 298 -0.56 -15.35 -5.90
CA VAL A 298 0.31 -14.59 -6.80
C VAL A 298 1.76 -15.00 -6.62
N ASP A 299 2.54 -14.96 -7.70
CA ASP A 299 3.97 -15.23 -7.63
C ASP A 299 4.69 -14.05 -6.94
N ILE A 300 4.96 -14.23 -5.66
CA ILE A 300 5.69 -13.28 -4.82
C ILE A 300 7.01 -13.89 -4.42
N SER A 301 8.10 -13.24 -4.77
CA SER A 301 9.42 -13.52 -4.22
C SER A 301 9.75 -12.47 -3.17
N LEU A 302 9.42 -12.75 -1.90
CA LEU A 302 9.88 -11.96 -0.77
C LEU A 302 11.31 -12.35 -0.46
N ASP A 303 12.25 -11.43 -0.70
CA ASP A 303 13.67 -11.59 -0.41
C ASP A 303 14.22 -10.30 0.21
N GLU A 304 14.97 -10.41 1.28
CA GLU A 304 15.50 -9.26 2.03
C GLU A 304 16.38 -8.35 1.16
N THR A 305 17.14 -8.92 0.23
CA THR A 305 18.07 -8.17 -0.60
C THR A 305 17.36 -7.35 -1.66
N THR A 306 16.25 -7.85 -2.20
CA THR A 306 15.42 -7.17 -3.22
C THR A 306 14.31 -6.32 -2.62
N ALA A 307 13.97 -6.54 -1.35
CA ALA A 307 12.92 -5.78 -0.66
C ALA A 307 13.28 -4.31 -0.41
N VAL A 308 14.52 -3.93 -0.64
CA VAL A 308 14.98 -2.54 -0.50
C VAL A 308 15.06 -1.81 -1.85
N ASP A 309 14.91 -2.53 -2.96
CA ASP A 309 15.11 -1.99 -4.30
C ASP A 309 13.96 -1.10 -4.78
N GLY A 310 14.32 0.05 -5.37
CA GLY A 310 13.39 0.97 -6.03
C GLY A 310 12.54 1.79 -5.07
N ILE A 311 12.83 1.78 -3.77
CA ILE A 311 12.19 2.62 -2.77
C ILE A 311 12.86 3.99 -2.77
N THR A 312 12.07 5.05 -2.94
CA THR A 312 12.55 6.44 -3.08
C THR A 312 12.25 7.32 -1.86
N ILE A 313 11.54 6.79 -0.87
CA ILE A 313 11.29 7.47 0.41
C ILE A 313 12.13 6.86 1.52
N PRO A 314 12.33 7.55 2.66
CA PRO A 314 13.06 6.99 3.78
C PRO A 314 12.43 5.71 4.32
N PHE A 315 13.28 4.78 4.73
CA PHE A 315 12.86 3.60 5.49
C PHE A 315 12.53 3.96 6.93
N HIS A 316 11.63 3.20 7.54
CA HIS A 316 11.34 3.27 8.96
C HIS A 316 12.57 2.81 9.75
N ASP A 317 12.91 3.51 10.85
CA ASP A 317 14.11 3.23 11.64
C ASP A 317 14.14 1.78 12.12
N GLY A 318 12.99 1.19 12.46
CA GLY A 318 12.87 -0.23 12.83
C GLY A 318 13.16 -1.18 11.67
N ALA A 319 12.68 -0.89 10.48
CA ALA A 319 13.02 -1.67 9.29
C ALA A 319 14.52 -1.55 8.97
N ALA A 320 15.06 -0.33 9.03
CA ALA A 320 16.49 -0.09 8.82
C ALA A 320 17.37 -0.82 9.84
N ALA A 321 16.97 -0.86 11.12
CA ALA A 321 17.65 -1.61 12.16
C ALA A 321 17.64 -3.13 11.89
N TYR A 322 16.54 -3.65 11.36
CA TYR A 322 16.47 -5.05 10.91
C TYR A 322 17.44 -5.30 9.75
N TYR A 323 17.36 -4.53 8.66
CA TYR A 323 18.20 -4.68 7.48
C TYR A 323 19.69 -4.56 7.81
N LYS A 324 20.07 -3.61 8.68
CA LYS A 324 21.46 -3.45 9.14
C LYS A 324 22.00 -4.71 9.81
N GLN A 325 21.17 -5.43 10.59
CA GLN A 325 21.57 -6.70 11.22
C GLN A 325 21.82 -7.82 10.20
N HIS A 326 21.27 -7.69 9.00
CA HIS A 326 21.45 -8.61 7.87
C HIS A 326 22.45 -8.09 6.82
N GLY A 327 23.23 -7.05 7.16
CA GLY A 327 24.28 -6.50 6.29
C GLY A 327 23.76 -5.59 5.16
N ILE A 328 22.49 -5.19 5.19
CA ILE A 328 21.86 -4.33 4.19
C ILE A 328 21.73 -2.93 4.77
N THR A 329 22.24 -1.92 4.04
CA THR A 329 22.11 -0.50 4.44
C THR A 329 20.99 0.16 3.63
N VAL A 330 20.09 0.85 4.31
CA VAL A 330 18.98 1.60 3.71
C VAL A 330 18.98 3.05 4.20
N ASN A 331 18.39 3.95 3.41
CA ASN A 331 18.31 5.37 3.78
C ASN A 331 17.14 5.61 4.75
N THR A 332 17.42 6.24 5.88
CA THR A 332 16.42 6.67 6.88
C THR A 332 16.26 8.19 6.96
N GLU A 333 17.10 8.95 6.28
CA GLU A 333 17.08 10.41 6.33
C GLU A 333 16.00 10.96 5.41
N LYS A 334 15.24 11.95 5.92
CA LYS A 334 14.39 12.78 5.06
C LYS A 334 15.35 13.57 4.15
N GLY A 335 15.27 13.31 2.84
CA GLY A 335 16.03 14.10 1.88
C GLY A 335 15.82 15.60 2.16
N SER A 336 16.91 16.31 2.37
CA SER A 336 16.91 17.77 2.39
C SER A 336 16.63 18.24 0.96
N ASN A 337 15.39 18.55 0.65
CA ASN A 337 14.99 19.34 -0.52
C ASN A 337 14.65 20.75 -0.10
#